data_2a865dcb92970ced4352a5ff27732f83
#
_entry.id   2a865dcb92970ced4352a5ff27732f83
#
_cell.length_a   1.000
_cell.length_b   1.000
_cell.length_c   1.000
_cell.angle_alpha   90.00
_cell.angle_beta   90.00
_cell.angle_gamma   90.00
#
_symmetry.space_group_name_H-M   'P 1'
#
loop_
_entity.id
_entity.type
_entity.pdbx_description
1 polymer ?
#
loop_
_entity_poly.entity_id
_entity_poly.type
_entity_poly.pdbx_seq_one_letter_code
_entity_poly.pdbx_strand_id
1 'polypeptide(L)'
;RKFLKERKIFDSMLLLGDEKTIEEKMRHKSWSLSSLGTELIKIAAAVAVTLGLSLLYQFVSDKNGVVPMQSIYVPTGQRVNITLSDGTNVWLNARTKIVYPAVFDKSVRQVAVDGEAYFDVAKDKKRPFIVETGKCNMEVLGTKFNVEGYSDKDDFEVTLMEGSVRVASRIGLGDTLMLKPDSKACLQKDGRLKVIPVDDYNPYRWKEGLICFRNESFLSIMSDLEKYFGVSIVVENKNVLKYYFTGKFRQADGIDYALRVLQRDIRFKYERDDENQIIYIR
;
A
#
# COMPACT_ATOMS: atom_id res chain seq x y z
N ARG A 1 112.38 -1.36 11.21
CA ARG A 1 111.57 -1.85 10.07
C ARG A 1 110.56 -2.93 10.48
N LYS A 2 110.68 -3.68 11.53
CA LYS A 2 109.71 -4.71 11.99
C LYS A 2 108.48 -4.08 12.64
N PHE A 3 108.63 -3.02 13.40
CA PHE A 3 107.58 -2.34 14.13
C PHE A 3 106.48 -1.67 13.25
N LEU A 4 106.85 -1.18 12.12
CA LEU A 4 105.97 -0.51 11.15
C LEU A 4 105.15 -1.51 10.39
N LYS A 5 105.59 -2.75 10.23
CA LYS A 5 104.78 -3.83 9.56
C LYS A 5 103.71 -4.39 10.45
N GLU A 6 103.95 -4.55 11.75
CA GLU A 6 102.98 -5.01 12.70
C GLU A 6 101.83 -4.03 12.96
N ARG A 7 102.16 -2.72 12.93
CA ARG A 7 101.12 -1.69 13.08
C ARG A 7 100.18 -1.60 11.85
N LYS A 8 100.68 -1.85 10.63
CA LYS A 8 99.85 -1.90 9.45
C LYS A 8 98.89 -3.12 9.42
N ILE A 9 99.35 -4.24 9.97
CA ILE A 9 98.52 -5.45 10.08
C ILE A 9 97.45 -5.27 11.15
N PHE A 10 97.72 -4.58 12.25
CA PHE A 10 96.80 -4.28 13.31
C PHE A 10 95.73 -3.30 12.86
N ASP A 11 96.08 -2.23 12.12
CA ASP A 11 95.15 -1.25 11.57
C ASP A 11 94.24 -1.84 10.48
N SER A 12 94.79 -2.78 9.69
CA SER A 12 93.93 -3.53 8.68
C SER A 12 93.02 -4.51 9.30
N MET A 13 93.36 -5.14 10.44
CA MET A 13 92.47 -6.02 11.19
C MET A 13 91.32 -5.24 11.91
N LEU A 14 91.61 -4.02 12.39
CA LEU A 14 90.63 -3.14 12.98
C LEU A 14 89.55 -2.69 11.96
N LEU A 15 90.05 -2.35 10.74
CA LEU A 15 89.13 -1.99 9.64
C LEU A 15 88.23 -3.14 9.15
N LEU A 16 88.79 -4.36 9.13
CA LEU A 16 87.96 -5.56 8.75
C LEU A 16 86.97 -6.00 9.84
N GLY A 17 87.23 -5.66 11.10
CA GLY A 17 86.31 -5.89 12.22
C GLY A 17 85.06 -4.99 12.12
N ASP A 18 85.28 -3.72 11.72
CA ASP A 18 84.20 -2.75 11.63
C ASP A 18 83.24 -3.00 10.42
N GLU A 19 83.82 -3.48 9.28
CA GLU A 19 83.02 -3.78 8.10
C GLU A 19 82.04 -4.95 8.35
N LYS A 20 82.47 -5.99 9.03
CA LYS A 20 81.61 -7.13 9.36
C LYS A 20 80.47 -6.73 10.31
N THR A 21 80.73 -5.84 11.25
CA THR A 21 79.68 -5.37 12.23
C THR A 21 78.70 -4.43 11.56
N ILE A 22 79.11 -3.70 10.55
CA ILE A 22 78.26 -2.78 9.77
C ILE A 22 77.37 -3.59 8.81
N GLU A 23 77.88 -4.65 8.16
CA GLU A 23 77.08 -5.51 7.29
C GLU A 23 76.03 -6.32 8.06
N GLU A 24 76.35 -6.87 9.24
CA GLU A 24 75.38 -7.55 10.09
C GLU A 24 74.24 -6.62 10.59
N LYS A 25 74.59 -5.37 10.95
CA LYS A 25 73.64 -4.37 11.41
C LYS A 25 72.74 -3.87 10.29
N MET A 26 73.20 -3.81 9.03
CA MET A 26 72.36 -3.46 7.88
C MET A 26 71.45 -4.61 7.43
N ARG A 27 71.88 -5.84 7.57
CA ARG A 27 71.06 -7.03 7.22
C ARG A 27 69.89 -7.24 8.15
N HIS A 28 69.99 -6.91 9.42
CA HIS A 28 68.87 -6.96 10.37
C HIS A 28 67.84 -5.84 10.19
N LYS A 29 68.24 -4.70 9.59
CA LYS A 29 67.33 -3.55 9.45
C LYS A 29 66.43 -3.65 8.21
N SER A 30 66.74 -4.51 7.22
CA SER A 30 65.92 -4.70 6.01
C SER A 30 64.76 -5.71 6.19
N TRP A 31 64.84 -6.54 7.25
CA TRP A 31 63.81 -7.55 7.50
C TRP A 31 62.58 -7.03 8.28
N SER A 32 62.68 -5.93 9.00
CA SER A 32 61.59 -5.43 9.84
C SER A 32 60.54 -4.61 9.06
N LEU A 33 60.96 -3.94 7.97
CA LEU A 33 60.02 -3.15 7.16
C LEU A 33 59.17 -3.98 6.19
N SER A 34 59.71 -5.12 5.69
CA SER A 34 58.95 -6.03 4.81
C SER A 34 57.91 -6.86 5.57
N SER A 35 58.19 -7.21 6.83
CA SER A 35 57.22 -7.99 7.67
C SER A 35 56.05 -7.12 8.13
N LEU A 36 56.29 -5.85 8.46
CA LEU A 36 55.22 -4.90 8.78
C LEU A 36 54.28 -4.63 7.59
N GLY A 37 54.82 -4.52 6.38
CA GLY A 37 54.03 -4.34 5.15
C GLY A 37 53.14 -5.55 4.85
N THR A 38 53.66 -6.76 5.01
CA THR A 38 52.85 -7.99 4.78
C THR A 38 51.76 -8.16 5.85
N GLU A 39 51.99 -7.80 7.10
CA GLU A 39 50.94 -7.85 8.15
C GLU A 39 49.86 -6.79 7.91
N LEU A 40 50.20 -5.59 7.47
CA LEU A 40 49.24 -4.55 7.10
C LEU A 40 48.38 -4.97 5.89
N ILE A 41 48.96 -5.64 4.90
CA ILE A 41 48.21 -6.21 3.75
C ILE A 41 47.23 -7.30 4.21
N LYS A 42 47.64 -8.18 5.11
CA LYS A 42 46.74 -9.22 5.67
C LYS A 42 45.55 -8.61 6.43
N ILE A 43 45.81 -7.57 7.24
CA ILE A 43 44.77 -6.85 7.96
C ILE A 43 43.84 -6.15 6.98
N ALA A 44 44.36 -5.44 5.97
CA ALA A 44 43.55 -4.78 4.93
C ALA A 44 42.69 -5.80 4.14
N ALA A 45 43.27 -6.94 3.80
CA ALA A 45 42.53 -8.03 3.12
C ALA A 45 41.40 -8.59 4.01
N ALA A 46 41.66 -8.82 5.30
CA ALA A 46 40.66 -9.29 6.25
C ALA A 46 39.52 -8.27 6.41
N VAL A 47 39.83 -6.98 6.51
CA VAL A 47 38.85 -5.89 6.57
C VAL A 47 38.04 -5.83 5.26
N ALA A 48 38.66 -5.94 4.11
CA ALA A 48 37.97 -5.93 2.82
C ALA A 48 37.01 -7.13 2.67
N VAL A 49 37.43 -8.32 3.10
CA VAL A 49 36.60 -9.53 3.07
C VAL A 49 35.41 -9.39 4.04
N THR A 50 35.65 -8.90 5.27
CA THR A 50 34.55 -8.71 6.24
C THR A 50 33.55 -7.64 5.79
N LEU A 51 34.01 -6.53 5.21
CA LEU A 51 33.15 -5.52 4.61
C LEU A 51 32.37 -6.10 3.41
N GLY A 52 33.03 -6.86 2.52
CA GLY A 52 32.39 -7.51 1.39
C GLY A 52 31.31 -8.49 1.82
N LEU A 53 31.61 -9.34 2.82
CA LEU A 53 30.62 -10.27 3.39
C LEU A 53 29.46 -9.55 4.09
N SER A 54 29.73 -8.44 4.80
CA SER A 54 28.71 -7.62 5.43
C SER A 54 27.77 -6.98 4.41
N LEU A 55 28.32 -6.41 3.33
CA LEU A 55 27.53 -5.84 2.23
C LEU A 55 26.73 -6.92 1.50
N LEU A 56 27.34 -8.09 1.26
CA LEU A 56 26.64 -9.23 0.66
C LEU A 56 25.51 -9.73 1.56
N TYR A 57 25.74 -9.84 2.86
CA TYR A 57 24.72 -10.22 3.83
C TYR A 57 23.58 -9.22 3.86
N GLN A 58 23.85 -7.91 3.89
CA GLN A 58 22.82 -6.87 3.81
C GLN A 58 22.03 -6.96 2.51
N PHE A 59 22.69 -7.16 1.37
CA PHE A 59 22.03 -7.28 0.06
C PHE A 59 21.14 -8.52 -0.05
N VAL A 60 21.55 -9.65 0.52
CA VAL A 60 20.75 -10.90 0.55
C VAL A 60 19.61 -10.79 1.58
N SER A 61 19.87 -10.20 2.75
CA SER A 61 18.88 -10.00 3.81
C SER A 61 17.76 -9.05 3.39
N ASP A 62 18.08 -7.99 2.64
CA ASP A 62 17.11 -7.03 2.09
C ASP A 62 16.13 -7.68 1.09
N LYS A 63 16.57 -8.76 0.41
CA LYS A 63 15.71 -9.52 -0.52
C LYS A 63 14.76 -10.50 0.17
N ASN A 64 15.06 -10.93 1.38
CA ASN A 64 14.30 -11.95 2.11
C ASN A 64 13.48 -11.38 3.29
N GLY A 65 13.46 -10.06 3.45
CA GLY A 65 12.67 -9.40 4.49
C GLY A 65 11.17 -9.63 4.24
N VAL A 66 10.52 -10.39 5.11
CA VAL A 66 9.05 -10.50 5.12
C VAL A 66 8.49 -9.12 5.49
N VAL A 67 7.93 -8.41 4.50
CA VAL A 67 7.27 -7.13 4.77
C VAL A 67 5.99 -7.41 5.57
N PRO A 68 5.84 -6.85 6.77
CA PRO A 68 4.64 -7.07 7.57
C PRO A 68 3.42 -6.50 6.85
N MET A 69 2.38 -7.32 6.73
CA MET A 69 1.09 -6.91 6.18
C MET A 69 0.25 -6.25 7.27
N GLN A 70 -0.38 -5.15 6.93
CA GLN A 70 -1.35 -4.44 7.76
C GLN A 70 -2.76 -4.72 7.27
N SER A 71 -3.72 -4.75 8.19
CA SER A 71 -5.13 -4.94 7.87
C SER A 71 -5.98 -3.96 8.67
N ILE A 72 -6.88 -3.27 7.97
CA ILE A 72 -7.88 -2.39 8.58
C ILE A 72 -9.26 -2.89 8.16
N TYR A 73 -10.15 -2.99 9.13
CA TYR A 73 -11.57 -3.24 8.90
C TYR A 73 -12.38 -2.05 9.41
N VAL A 74 -13.25 -1.52 8.57
CA VAL A 74 -14.17 -0.43 8.88
C VAL A 74 -15.55 -1.01 9.22
N PRO A 75 -16.03 -0.87 10.46
CA PRO A 75 -17.35 -1.34 10.85
C PRO A 75 -18.47 -0.64 10.09
N THR A 76 -19.69 -1.20 10.18
CA THR A 76 -20.92 -0.56 9.71
C THR A 76 -21.08 0.81 10.35
N GLY A 77 -21.59 1.79 9.61
CA GLY A 77 -21.80 3.15 10.11
C GLY A 77 -20.55 4.04 10.16
N GLN A 78 -19.39 3.52 9.88
CA GLN A 78 -18.13 4.25 9.94
C GLN A 78 -17.48 4.41 8.57
N ARG A 79 -16.56 5.36 8.47
CA ARG A 79 -15.64 5.51 7.35
C ARG A 79 -14.29 5.93 7.89
N VAL A 80 -13.23 5.53 7.20
CA VAL A 80 -11.85 5.80 7.60
C VAL A 80 -11.09 6.35 6.41
N ASN A 81 -10.23 7.34 6.67
CA ASN A 81 -9.24 7.83 5.73
C ASN A 81 -7.84 7.42 6.20
N ILE A 82 -7.04 6.87 5.29
CA ILE A 82 -5.66 6.47 5.55
C ILE A 82 -4.74 7.00 4.46
N THR A 83 -3.49 7.27 4.82
CA THR A 83 -2.42 7.57 3.88
C THR A 83 -1.43 6.41 3.90
N LEU A 84 -1.20 5.80 2.74
CA LEU A 84 -0.26 4.69 2.58
C LEU A 84 1.18 5.19 2.51
N SER A 85 2.15 4.28 2.62
CA SER A 85 3.59 4.62 2.66
C SER A 85 4.14 5.29 1.39
N ASP A 86 3.43 5.19 0.26
CA ASP A 86 3.76 5.86 -1.01
C ASP A 86 3.12 7.25 -1.16
N GLY A 87 2.35 7.71 -0.16
CA GLY A 87 1.58 8.95 -0.20
C GLY A 87 0.19 8.82 -0.85
N THR A 88 -0.22 7.61 -1.27
CA THR A 88 -1.58 7.35 -1.74
C THR A 88 -2.58 7.56 -0.61
N ASN A 89 -3.64 8.31 -0.89
CA ASN A 89 -4.73 8.55 0.05
C ASN A 89 -5.92 7.63 -0.26
N VAL A 90 -6.41 6.92 0.75
CA VAL A 90 -7.50 5.94 0.60
C VAL A 90 -8.60 6.25 1.60
N TRP A 91 -9.81 6.45 1.09
CA TRP A 91 -11.03 6.48 1.89
C TRP A 91 -11.68 5.11 1.85
N LEU A 92 -11.98 4.55 3.01
CA LEU A 92 -12.65 3.26 3.18
C LEU A 92 -14.06 3.52 3.69
N ASN A 93 -15.05 2.95 3.00
CA ASN A 93 -16.46 3.04 3.41
C ASN A 93 -16.81 1.96 4.45
N ALA A 94 -18.02 1.99 4.96
CA ALA A 94 -18.53 1.02 5.92
C ALA A 94 -18.40 -0.43 5.40
N ARG A 95 -18.15 -1.38 6.32
CA ARG A 95 -17.98 -2.81 6.04
C ARG A 95 -16.81 -3.14 5.10
N THR A 96 -15.83 -2.24 4.99
CA THR A 96 -14.69 -2.41 4.09
C THR A 96 -13.47 -2.93 4.85
N LYS A 97 -12.82 -3.92 4.28
CA LYS A 97 -11.51 -4.43 4.72
C LYS A 97 -10.46 -4.09 3.67
N ILE A 98 -9.33 -3.53 4.10
CA ILE A 98 -8.14 -3.36 3.27
C ILE A 98 -6.97 -4.11 3.90
N VAL A 99 -6.15 -4.74 3.05
CA VAL A 99 -4.89 -5.38 3.43
C VAL A 99 -3.78 -4.82 2.55
N TYR A 100 -2.70 -4.35 3.15
CA TYR A 100 -1.59 -3.71 2.44
C TYR A 100 -0.27 -3.90 3.19
N PRO A 101 0.89 -3.88 2.50
CA PRO A 101 2.18 -3.96 3.16
C PRO A 101 2.54 -2.65 3.88
N ALA A 102 3.23 -2.73 5.02
CA ALA A 102 3.70 -1.55 5.75
C ALA A 102 4.60 -0.66 4.88
N VAL A 103 5.38 -1.26 3.98
CA VAL A 103 6.20 -0.59 2.96
C VAL A 103 6.01 -1.33 1.64
N PHE A 104 5.74 -0.59 0.56
CA PHE A 104 5.60 -1.19 -0.77
C PHE A 104 6.92 -1.69 -1.35
N ASP A 105 6.82 -2.71 -2.20
CA ASP A 105 7.95 -3.23 -2.97
C ASP A 105 8.54 -2.18 -3.92
N LYS A 106 9.78 -2.42 -4.35
CA LYS A 106 10.51 -1.56 -5.30
C LYS A 106 9.94 -1.60 -6.73
N SER A 107 9.15 -2.62 -7.05
CA SER A 107 8.60 -2.88 -8.39
C SER A 107 7.10 -2.62 -8.51
N VAL A 108 6.34 -2.82 -7.43
CA VAL A 108 4.88 -2.78 -7.44
C VAL A 108 4.32 -2.28 -6.10
N ARG A 109 3.17 -1.63 -6.16
CA ARG A 109 2.40 -1.19 -5.00
C ARG A 109 1.06 -1.93 -5.01
N GLN A 110 0.89 -2.91 -4.13
CA GLN A 110 -0.27 -3.79 -4.16
C GLN A 110 -1.05 -3.74 -2.86
N VAL A 111 -2.37 -3.67 -2.97
CA VAL A 111 -3.32 -3.72 -1.86
C VAL A 111 -4.47 -4.66 -2.21
N ALA A 112 -5.09 -5.27 -1.21
CA ALA A 112 -6.30 -6.06 -1.38
C ALA A 112 -7.46 -5.37 -0.66
N VAL A 113 -8.63 -5.31 -1.31
CA VAL A 113 -9.83 -4.66 -0.79
C VAL A 113 -11.03 -5.59 -0.92
N ASP A 114 -11.80 -5.67 0.16
CA ASP A 114 -13.15 -6.25 0.21
C ASP A 114 -14.09 -5.18 0.74
N GLY A 115 -14.94 -4.62 -0.12
CA GLY A 115 -15.80 -3.50 0.23
C GLY A 115 -15.78 -2.35 -0.77
N GLU A 116 -15.96 -1.12 -0.27
CA GLU A 116 -15.93 0.10 -1.08
C GLU A 116 -14.83 1.04 -0.63
N ALA A 117 -13.98 1.44 -1.58
CA ALA A 117 -12.86 2.34 -1.35
C ALA A 117 -12.70 3.37 -2.46
N TYR A 118 -12.40 4.60 -2.07
CA TYR A 118 -11.98 5.66 -2.97
C TYR A 118 -10.48 5.88 -2.85
N PHE A 119 -9.79 5.83 -3.98
CA PHE A 119 -8.35 5.99 -4.07
C PHE A 119 -7.97 7.31 -4.73
N ASP A 120 -7.07 8.05 -4.12
CA ASP A 120 -6.28 9.12 -4.75
C ASP A 120 -4.82 8.66 -4.77
N VAL A 121 -4.46 7.96 -5.85
CA VAL A 121 -3.19 7.25 -5.96
C VAL A 121 -2.06 8.21 -6.32
N ALA A 122 -0.99 8.20 -5.53
CA ALA A 122 0.24 8.94 -5.80
C ALA A 122 0.83 8.55 -7.17
N LYS A 123 1.20 9.57 -7.98
CA LYS A 123 1.72 9.38 -9.33
C LYS A 123 3.11 8.73 -9.29
N ASP A 124 3.22 7.51 -9.80
CA ASP A 124 4.48 6.80 -9.98
C ASP A 124 4.40 5.90 -11.22
N LYS A 125 5.00 6.35 -12.32
CA LYS A 125 5.00 5.62 -13.61
C LYS A 125 5.90 4.37 -13.61
N LYS A 126 6.83 4.27 -12.64
CA LYS A 126 7.78 3.15 -12.57
C LYS A 126 7.23 1.98 -11.76
N ARG A 127 6.33 2.24 -10.82
CA ARG A 127 5.73 1.24 -9.95
C ARG A 127 4.21 1.31 -10.05
N PRO A 128 3.58 0.39 -10.76
CA PRO A 128 2.14 0.33 -10.83
C PRO A 128 1.52 0.12 -9.45
N PHE A 129 0.34 0.70 -9.25
CA PHE A 129 -0.49 0.48 -8.06
C PHE A 129 -1.59 -0.49 -8.43
N ILE A 130 -1.66 -1.61 -7.73
CA ILE A 130 -2.61 -2.69 -7.99
C ILE A 130 -3.59 -2.79 -6.84
N VAL A 131 -4.88 -2.70 -7.13
CA VAL A 131 -5.95 -2.99 -6.19
C VAL A 131 -6.57 -4.33 -6.58
N GLU A 132 -6.47 -5.29 -5.68
CA GLU A 132 -7.08 -6.60 -5.83
C GLU A 132 -8.39 -6.68 -5.08
N THR A 133 -9.42 -7.22 -5.72
CA THR A 133 -10.67 -7.62 -5.07
C THR A 133 -10.94 -9.09 -5.36
N GLY A 134 -11.95 -9.66 -4.72
CA GLY A 134 -12.37 -11.03 -5.01
C GLY A 134 -12.82 -11.26 -6.47
N LYS A 135 -13.19 -10.18 -7.18
CA LYS A 135 -13.81 -10.23 -8.51
C LYS A 135 -12.96 -9.65 -9.63
N CYS A 136 -12.24 -8.58 -9.38
CA CYS A 136 -11.42 -7.88 -10.38
C CYS A 136 -10.13 -7.37 -9.79
N ASN A 137 -9.12 -7.17 -10.65
CA ASN A 137 -7.91 -6.44 -10.36
C ASN A 137 -7.91 -5.12 -11.13
N MET A 138 -7.49 -4.03 -10.46
CA MET A 138 -7.30 -2.72 -11.05
C MET A 138 -5.82 -2.35 -11.01
N GLU A 139 -5.27 -1.90 -12.13
CA GLU A 139 -3.89 -1.42 -12.22
C GLU A 139 -3.86 0.04 -12.69
N VAL A 140 -3.15 0.89 -11.94
CA VAL A 140 -3.08 2.34 -12.16
C VAL A 140 -1.67 2.88 -11.93
N LEU A 141 -1.37 4.08 -12.47
CA LEU A 141 -0.06 4.74 -12.32
C LEU A 141 -0.14 6.08 -11.56
N GLY A 142 -1.35 6.52 -11.18
CA GLY A 142 -1.60 7.80 -10.52
C GLY A 142 -2.98 8.33 -10.95
N THR A 143 -4.01 7.94 -10.22
CA THR A 143 -5.39 7.90 -10.69
C THR A 143 -6.33 8.13 -9.52
N LYS A 144 -7.45 8.83 -9.77
CA LYS A 144 -8.55 8.95 -8.80
C LYS A 144 -9.72 8.10 -9.24
N PHE A 145 -10.08 7.12 -8.43
CA PHE A 145 -11.15 6.20 -8.74
C PHE A 145 -11.82 5.64 -7.48
N ASN A 146 -13.07 5.20 -7.64
CA ASN A 146 -13.81 4.46 -6.63
C ASN A 146 -13.95 3.01 -7.07
N VAL A 147 -13.81 2.09 -6.16
CA VAL A 147 -14.13 0.67 -6.36
C VAL A 147 -15.16 0.23 -5.33
N GLU A 148 -16.20 -0.46 -5.78
CA GLU A 148 -17.15 -1.17 -4.93
C GLU A 148 -17.15 -2.64 -5.32
N GLY A 149 -16.74 -3.50 -4.38
CA GLY A 149 -16.59 -4.94 -4.61
C GLY A 149 -16.66 -5.72 -3.31
N TYR A 150 -17.85 -5.72 -2.67
CA TYR A 150 -18.11 -6.54 -1.49
C TYR A 150 -18.17 -8.02 -1.85
N SER A 151 -17.53 -8.87 -1.06
CA SER A 151 -17.49 -10.31 -1.30
C SER A 151 -18.84 -10.99 -1.09
N ASP A 152 -19.72 -10.41 -0.26
CA ASP A 152 -21.09 -10.89 0.03
C ASP A 152 -22.16 -10.40 -0.96
N LYS A 153 -21.77 -9.58 -1.96
CA LYS A 153 -22.66 -9.12 -3.04
C LYS A 153 -22.18 -9.68 -4.37
N ASP A 154 -23.08 -9.85 -5.34
CA ASP A 154 -22.71 -10.24 -6.71
C ASP A 154 -22.14 -9.07 -7.51
N ASP A 155 -22.53 -7.86 -7.18
CA ASP A 155 -22.16 -6.64 -7.90
C ASP A 155 -20.69 -6.27 -7.70
N PHE A 156 -20.11 -5.73 -8.77
CA PHE A 156 -18.80 -5.09 -8.75
C PHE A 156 -18.83 -3.88 -9.68
N GLU A 157 -18.30 -2.78 -9.19
CA GLU A 157 -18.18 -1.55 -9.96
C GLU A 157 -16.84 -0.85 -9.69
N VAL A 158 -16.24 -0.30 -10.75
CA VAL A 158 -15.12 0.62 -10.63
C VAL A 158 -15.40 1.87 -11.46
N THR A 159 -15.30 3.05 -10.86
CA THR A 159 -15.56 4.35 -11.49
C THR A 159 -14.31 5.20 -11.51
N LEU A 160 -14.00 5.73 -12.68
CA LEU A 160 -12.81 6.54 -12.90
C LEU A 160 -13.14 8.02 -12.96
N MET A 161 -12.50 8.82 -12.10
CA MET A 161 -12.61 10.28 -12.06
C MET A 161 -11.45 10.96 -12.80
N GLU A 162 -10.21 10.53 -12.57
CA GLU A 162 -9.02 11.14 -13.16
C GLU A 162 -7.96 10.07 -13.48
N GLY A 163 -7.33 10.16 -14.66
CA GLY A 163 -6.24 9.28 -15.08
C GLY A 163 -6.69 8.13 -15.97
N SER A 164 -6.22 6.91 -15.69
CA SER A 164 -6.60 5.68 -16.41
C SER A 164 -6.52 4.47 -15.47
N VAL A 165 -7.43 3.52 -15.67
CA VAL A 165 -7.46 2.25 -14.92
C VAL A 165 -7.52 1.10 -15.90
N ARG A 166 -6.60 0.15 -15.77
CA ARG A 166 -6.75 -1.17 -16.38
C ARG A 166 -7.53 -2.04 -15.42
N VAL A 167 -8.70 -2.53 -15.86
CA VAL A 167 -9.56 -3.43 -15.09
C VAL A 167 -9.49 -4.80 -15.71
N ALA A 168 -9.19 -5.81 -14.90
CA ALA A 168 -9.15 -7.21 -15.31
C ALA A 168 -10.09 -8.04 -14.45
N SER A 169 -11.07 -8.71 -15.06
CA SER A 169 -11.97 -9.63 -14.38
C SER A 169 -11.22 -10.91 -13.97
N ARG A 170 -11.49 -11.40 -12.77
CA ARG A 170 -10.99 -12.70 -12.25
C ARG A 170 -12.01 -13.81 -12.39
N ILE A 171 -13.19 -13.50 -12.93
CA ILE A 171 -14.34 -14.41 -13.06
C ILE A 171 -14.57 -14.72 -14.53
N GLY A 172 -15.04 -15.93 -14.81
CA GLY A 172 -15.38 -16.36 -16.16
C GLY A 172 -14.17 -16.40 -17.10
N LEU A 173 -14.31 -15.79 -18.29
CA LEU A 173 -13.28 -15.81 -19.34
C LEU A 173 -12.15 -14.79 -19.13
N GLY A 174 -12.18 -14.00 -18.03
CA GLY A 174 -11.11 -13.08 -17.68
C GLY A 174 -11.04 -11.85 -18.60
N ASP A 175 -12.15 -11.14 -18.79
CA ASP A 175 -12.21 -9.91 -19.59
C ASP A 175 -11.29 -8.81 -19.04
N THR A 176 -10.70 -8.00 -19.92
CA THR A 176 -9.80 -6.88 -19.57
C THR A 176 -10.10 -5.67 -20.40
N LEU A 177 -10.18 -4.50 -19.78
CA LEU A 177 -10.39 -3.23 -20.46
C LEU A 177 -9.59 -2.07 -19.84
N MET A 178 -9.41 -1.00 -20.63
CA MET A 178 -8.91 0.30 -20.16
C MET A 178 -10.08 1.25 -19.95
N LEU A 179 -10.29 1.68 -18.73
CA LEU A 179 -11.31 2.66 -18.37
C LEU A 179 -10.76 4.07 -18.60
N LYS A 180 -11.61 4.95 -19.14
CA LYS A 180 -11.33 6.38 -19.33
C LYS A 180 -12.06 7.20 -18.28
N PRO A 181 -11.64 8.44 -18.01
CA PRO A 181 -12.40 9.35 -17.14
C PRO A 181 -13.86 9.46 -17.54
N ASP A 182 -14.70 9.79 -16.59
CA ASP A 182 -16.16 9.93 -16.75
C ASP A 182 -16.84 8.63 -17.21
N SER A 183 -16.27 7.48 -16.81
CA SER A 183 -16.87 6.18 -17.07
C SER A 183 -16.68 5.22 -15.90
N LYS A 184 -17.56 4.21 -15.84
CA LYS A 184 -17.47 3.11 -14.89
C LYS A 184 -17.54 1.77 -15.60
N ALA A 185 -16.86 0.78 -15.05
CA ALA A 185 -16.97 -0.61 -15.48
C ALA A 185 -17.74 -1.42 -14.43
N CYS A 186 -18.78 -2.11 -14.89
CA CYS A 186 -19.59 -3.00 -14.08
C CYS A 186 -19.36 -4.45 -14.54
N LEU A 187 -19.12 -5.35 -13.59
CA LEU A 187 -18.96 -6.77 -13.86
C LEU A 187 -20.32 -7.40 -14.13
N GLN A 188 -20.43 -8.14 -15.21
CA GLN A 188 -21.60 -8.92 -15.55
C GLN A 188 -21.50 -10.35 -14.98
N LYS A 189 -22.61 -11.05 -14.85
CA LYS A 189 -22.66 -12.43 -14.32
C LYS A 189 -21.82 -13.43 -15.11
N ASP A 190 -21.57 -13.17 -16.39
CA ASP A 190 -20.74 -14.00 -17.26
C ASP A 190 -19.23 -13.67 -17.18
N GLY A 191 -18.85 -12.72 -16.33
CA GLY A 191 -17.47 -12.28 -16.14
C GLY A 191 -17.02 -11.18 -17.10
N ARG A 192 -17.88 -10.72 -18.03
CA ARG A 192 -17.57 -9.59 -18.89
C ARG A 192 -17.73 -8.26 -18.19
N LEU A 193 -16.94 -7.28 -18.63
CA LEU A 193 -16.95 -5.92 -18.11
C LEU A 193 -17.76 -5.00 -19.05
N LYS A 194 -18.83 -4.39 -18.54
CA LYS A 194 -19.65 -3.42 -19.26
C LYS A 194 -19.24 -2.01 -18.87
N VAL A 195 -18.87 -1.18 -19.84
CA VAL A 195 -18.56 0.24 -19.61
C VAL A 195 -19.83 1.08 -19.72
N ILE A 196 -20.04 1.97 -18.75
CA ILE A 196 -21.19 2.89 -18.67
C ILE A 196 -20.65 4.30 -18.44
N PRO A 197 -21.12 5.33 -19.19
CA PRO A 197 -20.78 6.73 -18.91
C PRO A 197 -21.26 7.16 -17.52
N VAL A 198 -20.48 8.02 -16.87
CA VAL A 198 -20.83 8.64 -15.58
C VAL A 198 -21.06 10.12 -15.79
N ASP A 199 -22.26 10.58 -15.48
CA ASP A 199 -22.70 11.98 -15.57
C ASP A 199 -22.95 12.61 -14.20
N ASP A 200 -22.89 11.79 -13.13
CA ASP A 200 -23.13 12.21 -11.76
C ASP A 200 -22.09 11.61 -10.80
N TYR A 201 -21.37 12.47 -10.12
CA TYR A 201 -20.38 12.08 -9.11
C TYR A 201 -20.90 12.16 -7.68
N ASN A 202 -22.15 12.54 -7.47
CA ASN A 202 -22.75 12.61 -6.14
C ASN A 202 -22.69 11.28 -5.37
N PRO A 203 -22.85 10.08 -5.98
CA PRO A 203 -22.70 8.81 -5.26
C PRO A 203 -21.35 8.63 -4.58
N TYR A 204 -20.28 9.23 -5.11
CA TYR A 204 -18.92 9.09 -4.56
C TYR A 204 -18.56 10.14 -3.49
N ARG A 205 -19.55 10.98 -3.10
CA ARG A 205 -19.39 12.00 -2.04
C ARG A 205 -19.55 11.42 -0.62
N TRP A 206 -19.79 10.14 -0.50
CA TRP A 206 -19.81 9.46 0.80
C TRP A 206 -18.51 9.73 1.60
N LYS A 207 -17.34 9.84 0.94
CA LYS A 207 -16.08 10.24 1.56
C LYS A 207 -16.15 11.61 2.27
N GLU A 208 -17.05 12.50 1.83
CA GLU A 208 -17.32 13.81 2.42
C GLU A 208 -18.42 13.75 3.51
N GLY A 209 -19.00 12.58 3.73
CA GLY A 209 -20.13 12.38 4.64
C GLY A 209 -21.49 12.75 4.08
N LEU A 210 -21.59 12.77 2.75
CA LEU A 210 -22.85 13.00 2.05
C LEU A 210 -23.38 11.67 1.50
N ILE A 211 -24.62 11.38 1.78
CA ILE A 211 -25.37 10.25 1.24
C ILE A 211 -26.28 10.83 0.16
N CYS A 212 -26.04 10.48 -1.10
CA CYS A 212 -26.73 11.07 -2.24
C CYS A 212 -27.51 10.01 -3.01
N PHE A 213 -28.76 10.28 -3.33
CA PHE A 213 -29.65 9.40 -4.07
C PHE A 213 -30.12 10.08 -5.35
N ARG A 214 -30.19 9.35 -6.46
CA ARG A 214 -30.73 9.83 -7.72
C ARG A 214 -31.67 8.79 -8.32
N ASN A 215 -32.97 9.02 -8.21
CA ASN A 215 -34.00 8.11 -8.67
C ASN A 215 -33.85 6.69 -8.10
N GLU A 216 -33.52 6.63 -6.79
CA GLU A 216 -33.30 5.37 -6.07
C GLU A 216 -34.60 4.86 -5.46
N SER A 217 -34.77 3.52 -5.47
CA SER A 217 -35.93 2.88 -4.83
C SER A 217 -35.87 3.04 -3.31
N PHE A 218 -37.01 3.05 -2.66
CA PHE A 218 -37.09 3.12 -1.21
C PHE A 218 -36.27 2.03 -0.52
N LEU A 219 -36.29 0.79 -1.04
CA LEU A 219 -35.50 -0.31 -0.49
C LEU A 219 -33.99 -0.09 -0.63
N SER A 220 -33.55 0.41 -1.79
CA SER A 220 -32.13 0.74 -2.01
C SER A 220 -31.67 1.79 -1.00
N ILE A 221 -32.48 2.83 -0.77
CA ILE A 221 -32.20 3.88 0.21
C ILE A 221 -32.14 3.30 1.63
N MET A 222 -33.08 2.41 2.01
CA MET A 222 -33.03 1.77 3.34
C MET A 222 -31.74 0.94 3.52
N SER A 223 -31.34 0.17 2.51
CA SER A 223 -30.10 -0.58 2.54
C SER A 223 -28.86 0.32 2.68
N ASP A 224 -28.84 1.46 2.01
CA ASP A 224 -27.76 2.45 2.17
C ASP A 224 -27.79 3.08 3.57
N LEU A 225 -28.97 3.40 4.10
CA LEU A 225 -29.08 3.93 5.47
C LEU A 225 -28.61 2.89 6.51
N GLU A 226 -28.91 1.59 6.33
CA GLU A 226 -28.34 0.52 7.17
C GLU A 226 -26.81 0.53 7.15
N LYS A 227 -26.21 0.61 5.94
CA LYS A 227 -24.77 0.66 5.74
C LYS A 227 -24.14 1.90 6.41
N TYR A 228 -24.74 3.09 6.23
CA TYR A 228 -24.19 4.36 6.70
C TYR A 228 -24.43 4.64 8.18
N PHE A 229 -25.45 4.05 8.80
CA PHE A 229 -25.81 4.31 10.21
C PHE A 229 -25.61 3.12 11.13
N GLY A 230 -25.34 1.93 10.59
CA GLY A 230 -25.08 0.75 11.39
C GLY A 230 -26.31 0.20 12.10
N VAL A 231 -27.48 0.37 11.50
CA VAL A 231 -28.76 -0.13 12.00
C VAL A 231 -29.35 -1.16 11.04
N SER A 232 -30.32 -1.95 11.47
CA SER A 232 -31.15 -2.80 10.61
C SER A 232 -32.49 -2.13 10.36
N ILE A 233 -33.01 -2.17 9.12
CA ILE A 233 -34.28 -1.56 8.76
C ILE A 233 -35.23 -2.61 8.20
N VAL A 234 -36.31 -2.86 8.91
CA VAL A 234 -37.37 -3.81 8.50
C VAL A 234 -38.53 -3.03 7.88
N VAL A 235 -38.77 -3.24 6.59
CA VAL A 235 -39.86 -2.56 5.87
C VAL A 235 -41.10 -3.46 5.87
N GLU A 236 -42.04 -3.20 6.81
CA GLU A 236 -43.32 -3.89 6.91
C GLU A 236 -44.35 -3.27 5.95
N ASN A 237 -44.32 -1.95 5.74
CA ASN A 237 -45.23 -1.25 4.86
C ASN A 237 -44.89 -1.41 3.38
N LYS A 238 -45.55 -2.34 2.70
CA LYS A 238 -45.33 -2.60 1.27
C LYS A 238 -45.70 -1.44 0.34
N ASN A 239 -46.51 -0.48 0.79
CA ASN A 239 -46.94 0.66 -0.03
C ASN A 239 -45.82 1.62 -0.34
N VAL A 240 -44.75 1.65 0.49
CA VAL A 240 -43.60 2.53 0.28
C VAL A 240 -42.67 2.03 -0.83
N LEU A 241 -42.74 0.74 -1.19
CA LEU A 241 -41.83 0.09 -2.15
C LEU A 241 -41.90 0.62 -3.59
N LYS A 242 -43.00 1.29 -3.93
CA LYS A 242 -43.24 1.83 -5.28
C LYS A 242 -42.61 3.21 -5.51
N TYR A 243 -42.04 3.82 -4.45
CA TYR A 243 -41.53 5.18 -4.53
C TYR A 243 -40.03 5.20 -4.81
N TYR A 244 -39.62 6.21 -5.56
CA TYR A 244 -38.24 6.53 -5.89
C TYR A 244 -37.92 7.94 -5.43
N PHE A 245 -36.70 8.17 -4.95
CA PHE A 245 -36.28 9.46 -4.43
C PHE A 245 -35.01 9.99 -5.09
N THR A 246 -34.94 11.29 -5.11
CA THR A 246 -33.72 12.02 -5.42
C THR A 246 -33.45 13.03 -4.32
N GLY A 247 -32.30 12.97 -3.70
CA GLY A 247 -31.96 13.85 -2.60
C GLY A 247 -30.60 13.57 -2.03
N LYS A 248 -30.25 14.30 -0.98
CA LYS A 248 -28.99 14.11 -0.25
C LYS A 248 -29.16 14.37 1.24
N PHE A 249 -28.45 13.60 2.04
CA PHE A 249 -28.38 13.75 3.50
C PHE A 249 -26.93 13.89 3.93
N ARG A 250 -26.70 14.59 5.04
CA ARG A 250 -25.42 14.49 5.74
C ARG A 250 -25.50 13.34 6.74
N GLN A 251 -24.52 12.49 6.74
CA GLN A 251 -24.44 11.40 7.73
C GLN A 251 -24.45 11.96 9.17
N ALA A 252 -23.84 13.13 9.38
CA ALA A 252 -23.84 13.81 10.69
C ALA A 252 -25.20 14.23 11.21
N ASP A 253 -26.23 14.38 10.34
CA ASP A 253 -27.58 14.76 10.74
C ASP A 253 -28.39 13.60 11.36
N GLY A 254 -27.84 12.37 11.26
CA GLY A 254 -28.42 11.16 11.84
C GLY A 254 -29.57 10.56 11.02
N ILE A 255 -29.87 9.29 11.32
CA ILE A 255 -30.88 8.52 10.59
C ILE A 255 -32.30 9.05 10.78
N ASP A 256 -32.62 9.54 11.97
CA ASP A 256 -33.95 10.10 12.25
C ASP A 256 -34.26 11.33 11.40
N TYR A 257 -33.23 12.13 11.08
CA TYR A 257 -33.39 13.25 10.15
C TYR A 257 -33.68 12.73 8.74
N ALA A 258 -32.93 11.74 8.25
CA ALA A 258 -33.13 11.16 6.94
C ALA A 258 -34.55 10.57 6.79
N LEU A 259 -35.01 9.80 7.78
CA LEU A 259 -36.35 9.21 7.77
C LEU A 259 -37.45 10.29 7.81
N ARG A 260 -37.31 11.35 8.62
CA ARG A 260 -38.26 12.49 8.64
C ARG A 260 -38.33 13.24 7.31
N VAL A 261 -37.21 13.37 6.60
CA VAL A 261 -37.21 13.99 5.27
C VAL A 261 -37.99 13.13 4.28
N LEU A 262 -37.76 11.82 4.29
CA LEU A 262 -38.52 10.88 3.44
C LEU A 262 -40.03 10.85 3.77
N GLN A 263 -40.39 11.06 5.05
CA GLN A 263 -41.82 11.15 5.46
C GLN A 263 -42.55 12.37 4.93
N ARG A 264 -41.85 13.41 4.44
CA ARG A 264 -42.49 14.57 3.80
C ARG A 264 -43.17 14.20 2.48
N ASP A 265 -42.56 13.26 1.78
CA ASP A 265 -43.00 12.86 0.44
C ASP A 265 -43.88 11.62 0.47
N ILE A 266 -43.68 10.75 1.48
CA ILE A 266 -44.44 9.51 1.64
C ILE A 266 -44.98 9.38 3.06
N ARG A 267 -46.23 8.89 3.17
CA ARG A 267 -46.80 8.57 4.47
C ARG A 267 -46.38 7.19 4.94
N PHE A 268 -45.51 7.14 5.93
CA PHE A 268 -45.19 5.95 6.72
C PHE A 268 -44.89 6.35 8.17
N LYS A 269 -45.00 5.40 9.07
CA LYS A 269 -44.50 5.54 10.46
C LYS A 269 -43.25 4.73 10.61
N TYR A 270 -42.40 5.09 11.54
CA TYR A 270 -41.29 4.23 11.95
C TYR A 270 -41.21 4.14 13.46
N GLU A 271 -40.83 2.95 13.93
CA GLU A 271 -40.56 2.68 15.33
C GLU A 271 -39.13 2.20 15.45
N ARG A 272 -38.46 2.61 16.51
CA ARG A 272 -37.06 2.30 16.75
C ARG A 272 -36.94 1.36 17.97
N ASP A 273 -36.24 0.27 17.78
CA ASP A 273 -35.78 -0.62 18.84
C ASP A 273 -34.29 -0.32 19.07
N ASP A 274 -33.98 0.52 20.04
CA ASP A 274 -32.62 0.95 20.35
C ASP A 274 -31.77 -0.18 20.97
N GLU A 275 -32.37 -1.15 21.62
CA GLU A 275 -31.66 -2.30 22.24
C GLU A 275 -31.10 -3.22 21.15
N ASN A 276 -31.87 -3.46 20.09
CA ASN A 276 -31.49 -4.32 18.97
C ASN A 276 -30.97 -3.55 17.76
N GLN A 277 -30.96 -2.21 17.81
CA GLN A 277 -30.61 -1.32 16.70
C GLN A 277 -31.42 -1.58 15.43
N ILE A 278 -32.74 -1.85 15.59
CA ILE A 278 -33.69 -2.13 14.50
C ILE A 278 -34.64 -0.95 14.35
N ILE A 279 -34.94 -0.61 13.11
CA ILE A 279 -35.99 0.37 12.76
C ILE A 279 -37.06 -0.33 11.93
N TYR A 280 -38.30 -0.28 12.37
CA TYR A 280 -39.45 -0.85 11.67
C TYR A 280 -40.17 0.26 10.91
N ILE A 281 -40.33 0.12 9.59
CA ILE A 281 -41.10 1.01 8.72
C ILE A 281 -42.52 0.45 8.56
N ARG A 282 -43.54 1.14 9.11
CA ARG A 282 -44.96 0.73 9.17
C ARG A 282 -45.91 1.63 8.40
#